data_7fbeec5442fbb007185d138fa4464eac
#
_entry.id   7fbeec5442fbb007185d138fa4464eac
#
_cell.length_a   1.000
_cell.length_b   1.000
_cell.length_c   1.000
_cell.angle_alpha   90.00
_cell.angle_beta   90.00
_cell.angle_gamma   90.00
#
_symmetry.space_group_name_H-M   'P 1'
#
loop_
_entity.id
_entity.type
_entity.pdbx_description
1 polymer ?
#
loop_
_entity_poly.entity_id
_entity_poly.type
_entity_poly.pdbx_seq_one_letter_code
_entity_poly.pdbx_strand_id
1 'polypeptide(L)'
;MRNIAILCLLLACTLPALAGTYRADEIPNVQRMDRRRYVSDPDGILSPAAVAHIDSVCASLRERGLAQVAVVAVDDIAGGDTFSFAVDLFRSWGVGSAKSNNGLGILLVKDLREIRFVTGGGLEGILPDALCKRIQLNYMLPAFREGNYSAGMVAGVGAAATILEGGEVDLGGDADEDLPAWMIFTIVFGFVIFPLGMVLANYYFS
;
A
#
# COMPACT_ATOMS: atom_id res chain seq x y z
N MET A 1 -0.29 29.62 45.16
CA MET A 1 -1.15 28.45 44.90
C MET A 1 -1.78 28.47 43.51
N ARG A 2 -2.18 29.66 42.98
CA ARG A 2 -2.82 29.77 41.64
C ARG A 2 -1.90 29.43 40.46
N ASN A 3 -0.61 29.71 40.56
CA ASN A 3 0.37 29.44 39.48
C ASN A 3 0.82 27.97 39.42
N ILE A 4 0.71 27.22 40.52
CA ILE A 4 1.03 25.78 40.56
C ILE A 4 -0.09 24.98 39.90
N ALA A 5 -1.38 25.41 40.09
CA ALA A 5 -2.51 24.78 39.44
C ALA A 5 -2.48 24.94 37.90
N ILE A 6 -2.04 26.09 37.40
CA ILE A 6 -1.87 26.34 35.94
C ILE A 6 -0.72 25.51 35.37
N LEU A 7 0.39 25.37 36.12
CA LEU A 7 1.53 24.54 35.73
C LEU A 7 1.15 23.05 35.65
N CYS A 8 0.36 22.56 36.61
CA CYS A 8 -0.16 21.16 36.59
C CYS A 8 -1.17 20.94 35.46
N LEU A 9 -1.96 21.95 35.10
CA LEU A 9 -2.93 21.85 34.00
C LEU A 9 -2.20 21.81 32.62
N LEU A 10 -1.08 22.52 32.48
CA LEU A 10 -0.26 22.49 31.28
C LEU A 10 0.54 21.18 31.13
N LEU A 11 0.90 20.54 32.24
CA LEU A 11 1.66 19.28 32.23
C LEU A 11 0.76 18.06 31.94
N ALA A 12 -0.54 18.19 32.13
CA ALA A 12 -1.50 17.11 31.89
C ALA A 12 -1.86 16.90 30.39
N CYS A 13 -1.38 17.78 29.49
CA CYS A 13 -1.76 17.76 28.08
C CYS A 13 -0.73 17.09 27.15
N THR A 14 0.36 16.53 27.66
CA THR A 14 1.34 15.78 26.85
C THR A 14 1.33 14.29 27.23
N LEU A 15 0.21 13.63 27.04
CA LEU A 15 0.26 12.16 26.88
C LEU A 15 0.85 11.89 25.50
N PRO A 16 2.03 11.26 25.38
CA PRO A 16 2.46 10.74 24.10
C PRO A 16 1.38 9.77 23.65
N ALA A 17 0.85 9.98 22.44
CA ALA A 17 0.12 8.92 21.77
C ALA A 17 1.09 7.74 21.69
N LEU A 18 0.83 6.68 22.46
CA LEU A 18 1.56 5.43 22.29
C LEU A 18 1.24 4.96 20.88
N ALA A 19 2.21 5.02 19.99
CA ALA A 19 2.14 4.35 18.70
C ALA A 19 1.82 2.87 19.00
N GLY A 20 0.67 2.42 18.54
CA GLY A 20 0.22 1.06 18.82
C GLY A 20 0.88 0.10 17.85
N THR A 21 1.55 -0.93 18.35
CA THR A 21 1.91 -2.10 17.53
C THR A 21 0.72 -3.04 17.55
N TYR A 22 0.06 -3.23 16.40
CA TYR A 22 -1.19 -3.98 16.29
C TYR A 22 -1.00 -5.41 15.86
N ARG A 23 -1.82 -6.31 16.43
CA ARG A 23 -2.13 -7.62 15.84
C ARG A 23 -3.34 -7.46 14.92
N ALA A 24 -3.50 -8.38 13.96
CA ALA A 24 -4.59 -8.31 12.99
C ALA A 24 -5.99 -8.34 13.63
N ASP A 25 -6.14 -9.01 14.78
CA ASP A 25 -7.40 -9.12 15.54
C ASP A 25 -7.70 -7.86 16.40
N GLU A 26 -6.73 -6.99 16.61
CA GLU A 26 -6.86 -5.76 17.40
C GLU A 26 -7.31 -4.56 16.57
N ILE A 27 -7.14 -4.61 15.24
CA ILE A 27 -7.56 -3.52 14.37
C ILE A 27 -9.09 -3.48 14.26
N PRO A 28 -9.73 -2.33 14.57
CA PRO A 28 -11.18 -2.23 14.54
C PRO A 28 -11.70 -2.31 13.09
N ASN A 29 -12.59 -3.27 12.82
CA ASN A 29 -13.31 -3.30 11.55
C ASN A 29 -14.46 -2.29 11.58
N VAL A 30 -14.21 -1.09 11.07
CA VAL A 30 -15.18 0.02 11.09
C VAL A 30 -16.45 -0.28 10.29
N GLN A 31 -16.40 -1.13 9.26
CA GLN A 31 -17.57 -1.49 8.44
C GLN A 31 -18.59 -2.33 9.22
N ARG A 32 -18.18 -3.03 10.29
CA ARG A 32 -19.10 -3.75 11.18
C ARG A 32 -19.91 -2.79 12.05
N MET A 33 -19.36 -1.60 12.35
CA MET A 33 -20.00 -0.58 13.17
C MET A 33 -20.84 0.38 12.33
N ASP A 34 -20.30 0.83 11.20
CA ASP A 34 -20.99 1.66 10.21
C ASP A 34 -20.61 1.22 8.80
N ARG A 35 -21.57 0.71 8.04
CA ARG A 35 -21.39 0.20 6.68
C ARG A 35 -20.94 1.25 5.66
N ARG A 36 -20.97 2.53 6.02
CA ARG A 36 -20.50 3.64 5.18
C ARG A 36 -19.06 4.02 5.45
N ARG A 37 -18.41 3.39 6.43
CA ARG A 37 -17.01 3.61 6.76
C ARG A 37 -16.16 2.48 6.20
N TYR A 38 -15.10 2.85 5.52
CA TYR A 38 -14.19 1.92 4.84
C TYR A 38 -12.76 2.06 5.34
N VAL A 39 -12.45 3.18 6.05
CA VAL A 39 -11.12 3.50 6.57
C VAL A 39 -11.06 3.23 8.06
N SER A 40 -10.16 2.31 8.46
CA SER A 40 -9.76 2.06 9.84
C SER A 40 -8.40 2.73 10.08
N ASP A 41 -8.40 3.81 10.84
CA ASP A 41 -7.24 4.63 11.16
C ASP A 41 -7.22 4.91 12.67
N PRO A 42 -6.83 3.91 13.50
CA PRO A 42 -6.86 4.06 14.95
C PRO A 42 -5.81 5.06 15.45
N ASP A 43 -4.71 5.25 14.72
CA ASP A 43 -3.61 6.13 15.10
C ASP A 43 -3.76 7.56 14.58
N GLY A 44 -4.81 7.83 13.76
CA GLY A 44 -5.07 9.16 13.22
C GLY A 44 -3.99 9.65 12.24
N ILE A 45 -3.46 8.75 11.43
CA ILE A 45 -2.45 9.04 10.41
C ILE A 45 -3.03 9.90 9.29
N LEU A 46 -4.30 9.67 8.98
CA LEU A 46 -5.01 10.35 7.89
C LEU A 46 -5.84 11.52 8.43
N SER A 47 -5.88 12.59 7.66
CA SER A 47 -6.77 13.71 8.00
C SER A 47 -8.25 13.30 7.89
N PRO A 48 -9.16 13.89 8.68
CA PRO A 48 -10.58 13.60 8.59
C PRO A 48 -11.16 13.82 7.19
N ALA A 49 -10.64 14.81 6.45
CA ALA A 49 -11.05 15.10 5.08
C ALA A 49 -10.61 13.98 4.11
N ALA A 50 -9.41 13.43 4.28
CA ALA A 50 -8.93 12.30 3.49
C ALA A 50 -9.76 11.04 3.77
N VAL A 51 -10.04 10.74 5.05
CA VAL A 51 -10.90 9.63 5.44
C VAL A 51 -12.28 9.73 4.79
N ALA A 52 -12.94 10.91 4.90
CA ALA A 52 -14.26 11.12 4.32
C ALA A 52 -14.26 10.99 2.79
N HIS A 53 -13.20 11.46 2.12
CA HIS A 53 -13.06 11.30 0.67
C HIS A 53 -12.90 9.84 0.27
N ILE A 54 -12.01 9.11 0.94
CA ILE A 54 -11.78 7.67 0.70
C ILE A 54 -13.06 6.88 0.96
N ASP A 55 -13.77 7.15 2.06
CA ASP A 55 -15.04 6.50 2.36
C ASP A 55 -16.07 6.72 1.24
N SER A 56 -16.14 7.94 0.68
CA SER A 56 -17.04 8.25 -0.44
C SER A 56 -16.69 7.47 -1.71
N VAL A 57 -15.41 7.39 -2.07
CA VAL A 57 -14.93 6.64 -3.23
C VAL A 57 -15.25 5.14 -3.05
N CYS A 58 -14.95 4.58 -1.89
CA CYS A 58 -15.20 3.16 -1.59
C CYS A 58 -16.71 2.84 -1.58
N ALA A 59 -17.54 3.76 -1.09
CA ALA A 59 -19.00 3.63 -1.13
C ALA A 59 -19.51 3.55 -2.58
N SER A 60 -19.04 4.43 -3.46
CA SER A 60 -19.38 4.43 -4.89
C SER A 60 -19.01 3.10 -5.57
N LEU A 61 -17.78 2.59 -5.35
CA LEU A 61 -17.36 1.30 -5.89
C LEU A 61 -18.27 0.15 -5.42
N ARG A 62 -18.65 0.15 -4.16
CA ARG A 62 -19.54 -0.86 -3.57
C ARG A 62 -20.95 -0.78 -4.14
N GLU A 63 -21.54 0.42 -4.23
CA GLU A 63 -22.89 0.64 -4.75
C GLU A 63 -23.00 0.21 -6.20
N ARG A 64 -21.97 0.41 -6.99
CA ARG A 64 -21.86 -0.04 -8.38
C ARG A 64 -21.49 -1.51 -8.52
N GLY A 65 -21.23 -2.22 -7.42
CA GLY A 65 -20.87 -3.63 -7.42
C GLY A 65 -19.47 -3.94 -7.97
N LEU A 66 -18.63 -2.94 -8.15
CA LEU A 66 -17.29 -3.07 -8.74
C LEU A 66 -16.31 -3.70 -7.77
N ALA A 67 -16.20 -3.16 -6.56
CA ALA A 67 -15.31 -3.68 -5.53
C ALA A 67 -15.87 -3.47 -4.12
N GLN A 68 -15.45 -4.33 -3.20
CA GLN A 68 -15.59 -4.11 -1.76
C GLN A 68 -14.21 -3.76 -1.20
N VAL A 69 -14.06 -2.51 -0.79
CA VAL A 69 -12.76 -1.98 -0.35
C VAL A 69 -12.70 -1.93 1.17
N ALA A 70 -11.54 -2.21 1.73
CA ALA A 70 -11.19 -1.92 3.11
C ALA A 70 -9.81 -1.25 3.15
N VAL A 71 -9.71 -0.13 3.84
CA VAL A 71 -8.48 0.65 3.97
C VAL A 71 -8.07 0.68 5.43
N VAL A 72 -6.82 0.39 5.70
CA VAL A 72 -6.25 0.40 7.05
C VAL A 72 -4.97 1.23 7.05
N ALA A 73 -4.85 2.15 8.00
CA ALA A 73 -3.64 2.89 8.27
C ALA A 73 -3.28 2.75 9.75
N VAL A 74 -2.07 2.25 10.03
CA VAL A 74 -1.55 2.03 11.39
C VAL A 74 -0.09 2.47 11.48
N ASP A 75 0.35 2.84 12.68
CA ASP A 75 1.75 3.19 12.90
C ASP A 75 2.64 1.96 12.75
N ASP A 76 2.34 0.85 13.44
CA ASP A 76 3.17 -0.36 13.41
C ASP A 76 2.33 -1.64 13.56
N ILE A 77 2.91 -2.79 13.17
CA ILE A 77 2.29 -4.11 13.25
C ILE A 77 3.18 -5.14 13.95
N ALA A 78 2.59 -6.07 14.64
CA ALA A 78 3.30 -7.17 15.27
C ALA A 78 3.91 -8.12 14.22
N GLY A 79 5.19 -8.47 14.41
CA GLY A 79 5.91 -9.43 13.56
C GLY A 79 6.56 -8.86 12.31
N GLY A 80 6.25 -7.63 11.89
CA GLY A 80 6.92 -6.90 10.80
C GLY A 80 6.66 -7.43 9.38
N ASP A 81 5.99 -8.58 9.19
CA ASP A 81 5.60 -9.08 7.88
C ASP A 81 4.27 -8.47 7.45
N THR A 82 4.35 -7.38 6.71
CA THR A 82 3.19 -6.61 6.25
C THR A 82 2.32 -7.37 5.27
N PHE A 83 2.89 -8.30 4.49
CA PHE A 83 2.12 -9.08 3.50
C PHE A 83 1.23 -10.11 4.19
N SER A 84 1.82 -10.98 5.02
CA SER A 84 1.06 -11.99 5.76
C SER A 84 0.03 -11.32 6.66
N PHE A 85 0.41 -10.23 7.33
CA PHE A 85 -0.50 -9.44 8.17
C PHE A 85 -1.71 -8.92 7.38
N ALA A 86 -1.49 -8.30 6.22
CA ALA A 86 -2.57 -7.76 5.37
C ALA A 86 -3.52 -8.87 4.89
N VAL A 87 -2.96 -10.00 4.45
CA VAL A 87 -3.76 -11.15 4.00
C VAL A 87 -4.64 -11.70 5.12
N ASP A 88 -4.07 -11.91 6.32
CA ASP A 88 -4.80 -12.43 7.47
C ASP A 88 -5.88 -11.46 7.95
N LEU A 89 -5.55 -10.16 7.99
CA LEU A 89 -6.48 -9.10 8.38
C LEU A 89 -7.70 -9.06 7.45
N PHE A 90 -7.48 -8.88 6.15
CA PHE A 90 -8.57 -8.70 5.19
C PHE A 90 -9.36 -10.00 4.97
N ARG A 91 -8.72 -11.16 5.10
CA ARG A 91 -9.40 -12.46 5.11
C ARG A 91 -10.32 -12.59 6.34
N SER A 92 -9.84 -12.21 7.52
CA SER A 92 -10.63 -12.27 8.77
C SER A 92 -11.84 -11.33 8.73
N TRP A 93 -11.71 -10.22 7.99
CA TRP A 93 -12.81 -9.27 7.77
C TRP A 93 -13.79 -9.72 6.70
N GLY A 94 -13.41 -10.69 5.86
CA GLY A 94 -14.22 -11.15 4.74
C GLY A 94 -14.39 -10.07 3.68
N VAL A 95 -13.30 -9.36 3.36
CA VAL A 95 -13.33 -8.30 2.35
C VAL A 95 -13.56 -8.91 0.97
N GLY A 96 -14.64 -8.49 0.31
CA GLY A 96 -15.10 -9.04 -0.95
C GLY A 96 -16.39 -9.86 -0.79
N SER A 97 -17.11 -10.05 -1.90
CA SER A 97 -18.31 -10.88 -1.89
C SER A 97 -17.96 -12.35 -2.10
N ALA A 98 -18.65 -13.26 -1.42
CA ALA A 98 -18.46 -14.69 -1.62
C ALA A 98 -18.73 -15.15 -3.07
N LYS A 99 -19.51 -14.37 -3.84
CA LYS A 99 -19.89 -14.69 -5.22
C LYS A 99 -18.88 -14.18 -6.25
N SER A 100 -18.38 -12.95 -6.09
CA SER A 100 -17.51 -12.28 -7.08
C SER A 100 -16.06 -12.20 -6.65
N ASN A 101 -15.76 -12.49 -5.38
CA ASN A 101 -14.41 -12.36 -4.80
C ASN A 101 -13.71 -11.01 -5.15
N ASN A 102 -14.51 -9.92 -5.16
CA ASN A 102 -14.13 -8.59 -5.59
C ASN A 102 -13.65 -7.71 -4.44
N GLY A 103 -12.89 -8.29 -3.52
CA GLY A 103 -12.30 -7.59 -2.39
C GLY A 103 -11.04 -6.82 -2.77
N LEU A 104 -10.86 -5.63 -2.20
CA LEU A 104 -9.63 -4.87 -2.25
C LEU A 104 -9.27 -4.40 -0.84
N GLY A 105 -8.21 -4.95 -0.28
CA GLY A 105 -7.61 -4.50 0.97
C GLY A 105 -6.42 -3.59 0.71
N ILE A 106 -6.33 -2.46 1.40
CA ILE A 106 -5.20 -1.54 1.34
C ILE A 106 -4.71 -1.29 2.77
N LEU A 107 -3.47 -1.71 3.07
CA LEU A 107 -2.83 -1.54 4.38
C LEU A 107 -1.63 -0.60 4.26
N LEU A 108 -1.64 0.48 5.02
CA LEU A 108 -0.49 1.35 5.26
C LEU A 108 0.08 1.06 6.65
N VAL A 109 1.37 0.75 6.72
CA VAL A 109 2.14 0.65 7.98
C VAL A 109 3.20 1.74 7.95
N LYS A 110 2.96 2.81 8.69
CA LYS A 110 3.72 4.06 8.59
C LYS A 110 5.17 3.91 9.04
N ASP A 111 5.43 3.25 10.16
CA ASP A 111 6.77 3.12 10.73
C ASP A 111 7.67 2.20 9.90
N LEU A 112 7.07 1.18 9.26
CA LEU A 112 7.75 0.33 8.29
C LEU A 112 7.87 0.99 6.91
N ARG A 113 7.16 2.12 6.67
CA ARG A 113 7.06 2.80 5.36
C ARG A 113 6.59 1.87 4.25
N GLU A 114 5.69 0.99 4.58
CA GLU A 114 5.16 -0.02 3.67
C GLU A 114 3.67 0.17 3.41
N ILE A 115 3.30 -0.10 2.18
CA ILE A 115 1.91 -0.17 1.75
C ILE A 115 1.69 -1.49 1.02
N ARG A 116 0.55 -2.14 1.32
CA ARG A 116 0.16 -3.41 0.71
C ARG A 116 -1.23 -3.30 0.11
N PHE A 117 -1.36 -3.81 -1.10
CA PHE A 117 -2.64 -4.08 -1.74
C PHE A 117 -2.86 -5.59 -1.69
N VAL A 118 -4.08 -5.99 -1.34
CA VAL A 118 -4.52 -7.39 -1.34
C VAL A 118 -5.79 -7.45 -2.18
N THR A 119 -5.70 -8.06 -3.35
CA THR A 119 -6.81 -8.20 -4.29
C THR A 119 -7.43 -9.59 -4.19
N GLY A 120 -8.77 -9.65 -4.20
CA GLY A 120 -9.46 -10.92 -4.39
C GLY A 120 -9.41 -11.36 -5.86
N GLY A 121 -9.50 -12.67 -6.12
CA GLY A 121 -9.37 -13.23 -7.47
C GLY A 121 -10.34 -12.66 -8.51
N GLY A 122 -11.47 -12.06 -8.09
CA GLY A 122 -12.38 -11.36 -9.00
C GLY A 122 -11.85 -10.02 -9.51
N LEU A 123 -10.80 -9.46 -8.90
CA LEU A 123 -10.18 -8.21 -9.32
C LEU A 123 -8.84 -8.42 -10.04
N GLU A 124 -8.23 -9.59 -9.97
CA GLU A 124 -6.91 -9.86 -10.54
C GLU A 124 -6.82 -9.56 -12.05
N GLY A 125 -7.92 -9.76 -12.79
CA GLY A 125 -7.99 -9.45 -14.22
C GLY A 125 -8.07 -7.95 -14.54
N ILE A 126 -8.47 -7.10 -13.57
CA ILE A 126 -8.65 -5.65 -13.74
C ILE A 126 -7.55 -4.89 -12.99
N LEU A 127 -7.22 -5.34 -11.79
CA LEU A 127 -6.25 -4.73 -10.90
C LEU A 127 -5.22 -5.79 -10.43
N PRO A 128 -4.37 -6.31 -11.34
CA PRO A 128 -3.31 -7.25 -10.99
C PRO A 128 -2.23 -6.59 -10.13
N ASP A 129 -1.40 -7.39 -9.46
CA ASP A 129 -0.34 -6.93 -8.55
C ASP A 129 0.62 -5.93 -9.21
N ALA A 130 0.93 -6.12 -10.50
CA ALA A 130 1.77 -5.19 -11.25
C ALA A 130 1.17 -3.78 -11.29
N LEU A 131 -0.15 -3.65 -11.54
CA LEU A 131 -0.84 -2.36 -11.51
C LEU A 131 -0.91 -1.79 -10.09
N CYS A 132 -1.19 -2.62 -9.08
CA CYS A 132 -1.14 -2.20 -7.68
C CYS A 132 0.23 -1.61 -7.33
N LYS A 133 1.31 -2.25 -7.77
CA LYS A 133 2.67 -1.76 -7.57
C LYS A 133 2.93 -0.42 -8.25
N ARG A 134 2.46 -0.24 -9.50
CA ARG A 134 2.59 1.02 -10.22
C ARG A 134 1.79 2.15 -9.57
N ILE A 135 0.57 1.88 -9.07
CA ILE A 135 -0.19 2.84 -8.26
C ILE A 135 0.61 3.27 -7.04
N GLN A 136 1.18 2.33 -6.29
CA GLN A 136 2.00 2.65 -5.13
C GLN A 136 3.16 3.58 -5.50
N LEU A 137 3.93 3.24 -6.55
CA LEU A 137 5.12 3.97 -6.94
C LEU A 137 4.81 5.38 -7.43
N ASN A 138 3.76 5.55 -8.24
CA ASN A 138 3.50 6.79 -8.97
C ASN A 138 2.53 7.72 -8.23
N TYR A 139 1.59 7.18 -7.45
CA TYR A 139 0.54 7.98 -6.81
C TYR A 139 0.69 8.09 -5.29
N MET A 140 1.30 7.09 -4.63
CA MET A 140 1.35 7.09 -3.17
C MET A 140 2.70 7.49 -2.61
N LEU A 141 3.77 6.83 -3.07
CA LEU A 141 5.11 7.03 -2.52
C LEU A 141 5.67 8.46 -2.67
N PRO A 142 5.40 9.24 -3.73
CA PRO A 142 5.87 10.63 -3.78
C PRO A 142 5.36 11.44 -2.59
N ALA A 143 4.05 11.38 -2.30
CA ALA A 143 3.46 12.09 -1.16
C ALA A 143 3.94 11.52 0.20
N PHE A 144 4.13 10.20 0.30
CA PHE A 144 4.64 9.57 1.52
C PHE A 144 6.07 10.00 1.86
N ARG A 145 6.92 10.20 0.84
CA ARG A 145 8.28 10.74 1.03
C ARG A 145 8.29 12.16 1.62
N GLU A 146 7.25 12.92 1.35
CA GLU A 146 7.03 14.26 1.91
C GLU A 146 6.30 14.21 3.27
N GLY A 147 6.02 13.01 3.80
CA GLY A 147 5.26 12.82 5.03
C GLY A 147 3.75 13.05 4.90
N ASN A 148 3.26 13.28 3.68
CA ASN A 148 1.84 13.52 3.41
C ASN A 148 1.09 12.21 3.11
N TYR A 149 0.87 11.42 4.15
CA TYR A 149 0.17 10.13 4.03
C TYR A 149 -1.27 10.29 3.55
N SER A 150 -1.95 11.35 3.97
CA SER A 150 -3.32 11.66 3.54
C SER A 150 -3.43 11.82 2.03
N ALA A 151 -2.56 12.66 1.44
CA ALA A 151 -2.58 12.89 -0.01
C ALA A 151 -2.22 11.61 -0.79
N GLY A 152 -1.21 10.85 -0.35
CA GLY A 152 -0.83 9.60 -0.99
C GLY A 152 -1.94 8.55 -0.95
N MET A 153 -2.62 8.39 0.19
CA MET A 153 -3.74 7.44 0.30
C MET A 153 -4.93 7.85 -0.57
N VAL A 154 -5.29 9.13 -0.59
CA VAL A 154 -6.34 9.64 -1.47
C VAL A 154 -6.00 9.41 -2.94
N ALA A 155 -4.78 9.73 -3.36
CA ALA A 155 -4.33 9.54 -4.74
C ALA A 155 -4.32 8.06 -5.15
N GLY A 156 -3.80 7.17 -4.29
CA GLY A 156 -3.72 5.74 -4.58
C GLY A 156 -5.08 5.06 -4.64
N VAL A 157 -5.98 5.37 -3.68
CA VAL A 157 -7.35 4.84 -3.70
C VAL A 157 -8.11 5.38 -4.90
N GLY A 158 -7.94 6.66 -5.26
CA GLY A 158 -8.54 7.26 -6.45
C GLY A 158 -8.06 6.61 -7.74
N ALA A 159 -6.76 6.37 -7.89
CA ALA A 159 -6.20 5.66 -9.03
C ALA A 159 -6.75 4.22 -9.17
N ALA A 160 -6.79 3.47 -8.07
CA ALA A 160 -7.39 2.14 -8.05
C ALA A 160 -8.87 2.18 -8.44
N ALA A 161 -9.63 3.15 -7.92
CA ALA A 161 -11.03 3.34 -8.26
C ALA A 161 -11.23 3.63 -9.75
N THR A 162 -10.43 4.53 -10.33
CA THR A 162 -10.49 4.85 -11.75
C THR A 162 -10.29 3.60 -12.63
N ILE A 163 -9.30 2.76 -12.30
CA ILE A 163 -9.05 1.50 -13.02
C ILE A 163 -10.24 0.54 -12.88
N LEU A 164 -10.77 0.39 -11.67
CA LEU A 164 -11.93 -0.49 -11.40
C LEU A 164 -13.20 -0.01 -12.12
N GLU A 165 -13.29 1.27 -12.43
CA GLU A 165 -14.37 1.89 -13.21
C GLU A 165 -14.17 1.78 -14.72
N GLY A 166 -13.05 1.19 -15.18
CA GLY A 166 -12.69 1.06 -16.58
C GLY A 166 -12.07 2.31 -17.18
N GLY A 167 -11.63 3.26 -16.34
CA GLY A 167 -10.88 4.44 -16.75
C GLY A 167 -9.39 4.14 -16.91
N GLU A 168 -8.71 5.03 -17.61
CA GLU A 168 -7.26 5.01 -17.76
C GLU A 168 -6.59 5.89 -16.69
N VAL A 169 -5.47 5.42 -16.16
CA VAL A 169 -4.65 6.14 -15.19
C VAL A 169 -3.24 6.23 -15.76
N ASP A 170 -2.65 7.42 -15.72
CA ASP A 170 -1.25 7.60 -16.12
C ASP A 170 -0.34 6.94 -15.07
N LEU A 171 -0.02 5.69 -15.31
CA LEU A 171 0.87 4.90 -14.43
C LEU A 171 2.36 5.10 -14.76
N GLY A 172 2.70 6.16 -15.50
CA GLY A 172 4.05 6.32 -16.05
C GLY A 172 4.32 5.27 -17.14
N GLY A 173 5.25 5.53 -18.05
CA GLY A 173 5.70 4.52 -19.00
C GLY A 173 6.13 3.25 -18.26
N ASP A 174 6.01 2.10 -18.92
CA ASP A 174 6.57 0.87 -18.39
C ASP A 174 8.02 1.17 -18.02
N ALA A 175 8.30 1.19 -16.72
CA ALA A 175 9.65 0.95 -16.27
C ALA A 175 9.90 -0.55 -16.44
N ASP A 176 9.77 -1.04 -17.68
CA ASP A 176 10.73 -1.99 -18.16
C ASP A 176 12.04 -1.25 -17.93
N GLU A 177 12.73 -1.55 -16.83
CA GLU A 177 14.14 -1.36 -16.76
C GLU A 177 14.70 -2.23 -17.90
N ASP A 178 14.56 -1.74 -19.12
CA ASP A 178 15.45 -2.14 -20.19
C ASP A 178 16.84 -1.89 -19.63
N LEU A 179 17.45 -2.98 -19.18
CA LEU A 179 18.82 -2.95 -18.71
C LEU A 179 19.57 -2.14 -19.77
N PRO A 180 20.15 -0.98 -19.42
CA PRO A 180 20.73 -0.12 -20.41
C PRO A 180 21.69 -0.95 -21.25
N ALA A 181 21.66 -0.79 -22.57
CA ALA A 181 22.37 -1.65 -23.54
C ALA A 181 23.82 -1.92 -23.14
N TRP A 182 24.49 -0.95 -22.48
CA TRP A 182 25.84 -1.12 -21.95
C TRP A 182 25.92 -2.15 -20.81
N MET A 183 24.85 -2.32 -20.00
CA MET A 183 24.81 -3.30 -18.90
C MET A 183 24.57 -4.72 -19.45
N ILE A 184 23.73 -4.84 -20.49
CA ILE A 184 23.57 -6.10 -21.24
C ILE A 184 24.90 -6.48 -21.88
N PHE A 185 25.62 -5.51 -22.50
CA PHE A 185 26.95 -5.68 -23.08
C PHE A 185 27.96 -6.15 -22.02
N THR A 186 27.99 -5.57 -20.83
CA THR A 186 28.93 -5.97 -19.77
C THR A 186 28.65 -7.38 -19.25
N ILE A 187 27.37 -7.77 -19.11
CA ILE A 187 27.00 -9.12 -18.69
C ILE A 187 27.38 -10.15 -19.77
N VAL A 188 27.00 -9.92 -21.03
CA VAL A 188 27.29 -10.84 -22.13
C VAL A 188 28.79 -10.94 -22.40
N PHE A 189 29.52 -9.83 -22.42
CA PHE A 189 30.96 -9.81 -22.64
C PHE A 189 31.72 -10.45 -21.48
N GLY A 190 31.37 -10.15 -20.24
CA GLY A 190 32.07 -10.67 -19.06
C GLY A 190 31.81 -12.14 -18.80
N PHE A 191 30.60 -12.61 -18.98
CA PHE A 191 30.21 -13.97 -18.62
C PHE A 191 30.21 -14.98 -19.77
N VAL A 192 30.11 -14.52 -21.03
CA VAL A 192 30.03 -15.41 -22.19
C VAL A 192 31.23 -15.27 -23.10
N ILE A 193 31.53 -14.07 -23.58
CA ILE A 193 32.55 -13.85 -24.61
C ILE A 193 33.95 -13.98 -24.03
N PHE A 194 34.21 -13.39 -22.86
CA PHE A 194 35.54 -13.42 -22.25
C PHE A 194 36.00 -14.84 -21.86
N PRO A 195 35.21 -15.69 -21.16
CA PRO A 195 35.59 -17.07 -20.87
C PRO A 195 35.73 -17.93 -22.12
N LEU A 196 34.86 -17.74 -23.13
CA LEU A 196 34.93 -18.47 -24.39
C LEU A 196 36.22 -18.14 -25.16
N GLY A 197 36.60 -16.85 -25.18
CA GLY A 197 37.84 -16.39 -25.77
C GLY A 197 39.09 -17.01 -25.08
N MET A 198 39.03 -17.11 -23.75
CA MET A 198 40.12 -17.70 -22.96
C MET A 198 40.27 -19.21 -23.22
N VAL A 199 39.16 -19.95 -23.37
CA VAL A 199 39.16 -21.37 -23.73
C VAL A 199 39.71 -21.59 -25.16
N LEU A 200 39.28 -20.79 -26.12
CA LEU A 200 39.77 -20.86 -27.51
C LEU A 200 41.25 -20.51 -27.61
N ALA A 201 41.70 -19.46 -26.90
CA ALA A 201 43.11 -19.10 -26.86
C ALA A 201 43.99 -20.26 -26.30
N ASN A 202 43.54 -20.88 -25.21
CA ASN A 202 44.25 -22.05 -24.64
C ASN A 202 44.27 -23.26 -25.59
N TYR A 203 43.23 -23.48 -26.39
CA TYR A 203 43.16 -24.55 -27.39
C TYR A 203 44.09 -24.31 -28.59
N TYR A 204 44.25 -23.06 -29.03
CA TYR A 204 45.10 -22.73 -30.20
C TYR A 204 46.58 -22.54 -29.87
N PHE A 205 46.93 -22.24 -28.60
CA PHE A 205 48.31 -22.01 -28.18
C PHE A 205 48.89 -23.19 -27.36
N SER A 206 48.16 -24.27 -27.17
CA SER A 206 48.64 -25.53 -26.61
C SER A 206 48.89 -26.56 -27.71
#